data_05cb6515fe2b91369fa3afd8c5588e0e
#
_entry.id   05cb6515fe2b91369fa3afd8c5588e0e
#
_cell.length_a   1.000
_cell.length_b   1.000
_cell.length_c   1.000
_cell.angle_alpha   90.00
_cell.angle_beta   90.00
_cell.angle_gamma   90.00
#
_symmetry.space_group_name_H-M   'P 1'
#
loop_
_entity.id
_entity.type
_entity.pdbx_description
1 polymer ?
#
loop_
_entity_poly.entity_id
_entity_poly.type
_entity_poly.pdbx_seq_one_letter_code
_entity_poly.pdbx_strand_id
1 'polypeptide(L)'
;MNVNMLHINFQPKQLWIADEKLKCLIHGLELRRGFFLSFFPSDTPHYENVPFEVPESWVWCRLDDIVCELKYGTSEKSSSVGKIAVLRMGNITNVGTIDYSNLVYSSNDEDIEQYSLEKNDLLFNRTNSSEWVGKTAIYKEEQPAIYAGYLIRIKPLLISPDYLNTVMNSGYYRDWCYDVKTDAVNQSNINAQKLSQLMIPIPPLKEQERIVAEMDKWISLIDIVKNGKGDLLTVIKQAKSKILDLAIHGKLVPQDPNDEPPIELLKRINPDFTPCDNGHYTQLPDGWCVVTLKDL
;
A
#
# COMPACT_ATOMS: atom_id res chain seq x y z
N MET A 1 -31.11 -3.12 -31.62
CA MET A 1 -29.73 -2.65 -31.69
C MET A 1 -28.84 -3.80 -31.28
N ASN A 2 -28.00 -4.30 -32.20
CA ASN A 2 -27.19 -5.49 -32.04
C ASN A 2 -25.99 -5.23 -31.13
N VAL A 3 -25.90 -6.01 -30.04
CA VAL A 3 -24.70 -6.09 -29.20
C VAL A 3 -23.80 -7.16 -29.81
N ASN A 4 -22.71 -6.76 -30.43
CA ASN A 4 -21.66 -7.68 -30.89
C ASN A 4 -20.93 -8.27 -29.69
N MET A 5 -21.16 -9.56 -29.41
CA MET A 5 -20.33 -10.32 -28.48
C MET A 5 -18.99 -10.67 -29.16
N LEU A 6 -17.93 -10.08 -28.66
CA LEU A 6 -16.56 -10.51 -28.97
C LEU A 6 -16.30 -11.87 -28.32
N HIS A 7 -16.27 -12.94 -29.11
CA HIS A 7 -15.76 -14.24 -28.68
C HIS A 7 -14.22 -14.18 -28.59
N ILE A 8 -13.70 -14.06 -27.39
CA ILE A 8 -12.26 -14.22 -27.12
C ILE A 8 -12.04 -15.67 -26.67
N ASN A 9 -11.29 -16.42 -27.47
CA ASN A 9 -10.95 -17.83 -27.21
C ASN A 9 -9.74 -17.85 -26.25
N PHE A 10 -9.96 -18.07 -24.94
CA PHE A 10 -8.89 -18.22 -23.95
C PHE A 10 -8.68 -19.67 -23.53
N GLN A 11 -7.41 -20.06 -23.34
CA GLN A 11 -7.02 -21.37 -22.80
C GLN A 11 -7.38 -21.47 -21.31
N PRO A 12 -7.77 -22.66 -20.77
CA PRO A 12 -8.33 -22.81 -19.42
C PRO A 12 -7.47 -22.29 -18.26
N LYS A 13 -6.13 -22.33 -18.38
CA LYS A 13 -5.23 -21.80 -17.34
C LYS A 13 -5.17 -20.26 -17.28
N GLN A 14 -5.46 -19.59 -18.38
CA GLN A 14 -5.52 -18.11 -18.40
C GLN A 14 -6.87 -17.58 -17.90
N LEU A 15 -7.94 -18.39 -18.04
CA LEU A 15 -9.25 -18.06 -17.47
C LEU A 15 -9.25 -18.01 -15.94
N TRP A 16 -8.47 -18.86 -15.29
CA TRP A 16 -8.45 -18.93 -13.82
C TRP A 16 -7.81 -17.66 -13.20
N ILE A 17 -6.69 -17.17 -13.77
CA ILE A 17 -6.01 -15.94 -13.34
C ILE A 17 -6.86 -14.70 -13.66
N ALA A 18 -7.56 -14.72 -14.80
CA ALA A 18 -8.47 -13.63 -15.17
C ALA A 18 -9.72 -13.60 -14.28
N ASP A 19 -10.21 -14.78 -13.81
CA ASP A 19 -11.38 -14.89 -12.96
C ASP A 19 -11.12 -14.38 -11.53
N GLU A 20 -9.93 -14.58 -10.97
CA GLU A 20 -9.56 -14.01 -9.66
C GLU A 20 -9.40 -12.49 -9.70
N LYS A 21 -8.73 -11.95 -10.72
CA LYS A 21 -8.65 -10.50 -10.93
C LYS A 21 -10.02 -9.88 -11.23
N LEU A 22 -10.86 -10.59 -11.99
CA LEU A 22 -12.23 -10.17 -12.29
C LEU A 22 -13.10 -10.28 -11.03
N LYS A 23 -12.94 -11.28 -10.18
CA LYS A 23 -13.61 -11.40 -8.87
C LYS A 23 -13.21 -10.29 -7.90
N CYS A 24 -11.93 -9.94 -7.82
CA CYS A 24 -11.47 -8.77 -7.04
C CYS A 24 -12.06 -7.46 -7.58
N LEU A 25 -12.08 -7.28 -8.90
CA LEU A 25 -12.69 -6.12 -9.56
C LEU A 25 -14.22 -6.10 -9.36
N ILE A 26 -14.89 -7.25 -9.54
CA ILE A 26 -16.35 -7.37 -9.37
C ILE A 26 -16.72 -7.24 -7.87
N HIS A 27 -15.98 -7.86 -6.97
CA HIS A 27 -16.22 -7.74 -5.53
C HIS A 27 -15.96 -6.30 -5.03
N GLY A 28 -14.91 -5.64 -5.51
CA GLY A 28 -14.68 -4.22 -5.28
C GLY A 28 -15.79 -3.33 -5.85
N LEU A 29 -16.31 -3.66 -7.06
CA LEU A 29 -17.42 -2.95 -7.70
C LEU A 29 -18.79 -3.26 -7.06
N GLU A 30 -19.03 -4.49 -6.59
CA GLU A 30 -20.29 -4.87 -5.91
C GLU A 30 -20.38 -4.31 -4.49
N LEU A 31 -19.28 -4.30 -3.74
CA LEU A 31 -19.20 -3.61 -2.45
C LEU A 31 -19.40 -2.10 -2.62
N ARG A 32 -18.86 -1.50 -3.68
CA ARG A 32 -19.07 -0.09 -4.02
C ARG A 32 -20.50 0.18 -4.52
N ARG A 33 -21.14 -0.72 -5.29
CA ARG A 33 -22.56 -0.58 -5.68
C ARG A 33 -23.50 -0.65 -4.48
N GLY A 34 -23.26 -1.52 -3.51
CA GLY A 34 -24.04 -1.57 -2.26
C GLY A 34 -23.90 -0.28 -1.43
N PHE A 35 -22.76 0.38 -1.48
CA PHE A 35 -22.50 1.68 -0.83
C PHE A 35 -23.08 2.85 -1.64
N PHE A 36 -23.09 2.77 -2.98
CA PHE A 36 -23.60 3.79 -3.89
C PHE A 36 -25.13 4.00 -3.81
N LEU A 37 -25.88 2.99 -3.39
CA LEU A 37 -27.36 3.09 -3.34
C LEU A 37 -27.90 3.73 -2.06
N SER A 38 -27.09 4.12 -1.10
CA SER A 38 -27.55 4.67 0.18
C SER A 38 -27.14 6.11 0.48
N PHE A 39 -26.45 6.83 -0.43
CA PHE A 39 -26.03 8.22 -0.19
C PHE A 39 -26.58 9.18 -1.25
N PHE A 40 -27.41 10.11 -0.84
CA PHE A 40 -27.88 11.25 -1.63
C PHE A 40 -26.79 12.33 -1.76
N PRO A 41 -26.82 13.11 -2.88
CA PRO A 41 -25.71 14.02 -3.20
C PRO A 41 -25.90 15.37 -2.53
N SER A 42 -25.21 15.64 -1.45
CA SER A 42 -25.10 17.04 -1.00
C SER A 42 -23.84 17.41 -0.24
N ASP A 43 -22.98 16.47 0.16
CA ASP A 43 -21.74 16.84 0.84
C ASP A 43 -20.57 16.12 0.22
N THR A 44 -19.87 16.83 -0.67
CA THR A 44 -18.50 16.49 -1.07
C THR A 44 -17.63 16.50 0.19
N PRO A 45 -17.08 15.37 0.67
CA PRO A 45 -16.14 15.43 1.75
C PRO A 45 -14.89 16.15 1.21
N HIS A 46 -14.76 17.42 1.52
CA HIS A 46 -13.49 18.10 1.36
C HIS A 46 -12.48 17.34 2.21
N TYR A 47 -11.36 16.92 1.63
CA TYR A 47 -10.18 16.62 2.41
C TYR A 47 -9.67 17.95 2.97
N GLU A 48 -10.36 18.47 3.98
CA GLU A 48 -10.00 19.74 4.64
C GLU A 48 -8.61 19.69 5.26
N ASN A 49 -8.04 18.49 5.41
CA ASN A 49 -6.74 18.28 6.03
C ASN A 49 -5.97 17.18 5.30
N VAL A 50 -5.43 17.46 4.13
CA VAL A 50 -4.39 16.60 3.57
C VAL A 50 -3.12 16.74 4.42
N PRO A 51 -2.36 15.66 4.63
CA PRO A 51 -1.21 15.68 5.53
C PRO A 51 -0.10 16.64 5.11
N PHE A 52 0.10 16.86 3.81
CA PHE A 52 1.07 17.77 3.23
C PHE A 52 0.75 18.06 1.76
N GLU A 53 1.35 19.10 1.21
CA GLU A 53 1.21 19.45 -0.20
C GLU A 53 1.94 18.42 -1.08
N VAL A 54 1.31 18.01 -2.16
CA VAL A 54 1.82 17.09 -3.17
C VAL A 54 1.74 17.72 -4.57
N PRO A 55 2.49 17.28 -5.62
CA PRO A 55 2.43 17.80 -6.99
C PRO A 55 1.00 17.79 -7.58
N GLU A 56 0.65 18.71 -8.52
CA GLU A 56 -0.70 18.82 -9.12
C GLU A 56 -1.13 17.55 -9.90
N SER A 57 -0.16 16.76 -10.39
CA SER A 57 -0.43 15.49 -11.04
C SER A 57 -0.75 14.34 -10.07
N TRP A 58 -0.61 14.57 -8.75
CA TRP A 58 -0.87 13.54 -7.75
C TRP A 58 -2.27 13.70 -7.15
N VAL A 59 -2.79 12.63 -6.56
CA VAL A 59 -4.04 12.67 -5.82
C VAL A 59 -3.86 11.98 -4.46
N TRP A 60 -4.63 12.44 -3.48
CA TRP A 60 -4.75 11.74 -2.20
C TRP A 60 -5.92 10.76 -2.26
N CYS A 61 -5.72 9.55 -1.76
CA CYS A 61 -6.83 8.61 -1.52
C CYS A 61 -6.58 7.79 -0.24
N ARG A 62 -7.60 7.13 0.25
CA ARG A 62 -7.45 6.22 1.39
C ARG A 62 -6.88 4.90 0.92
N LEU A 63 -6.18 4.23 1.83
CA LEU A 63 -5.65 2.88 1.54
C LEU A 63 -6.76 1.93 1.06
N ASP A 64 -7.94 2.01 1.65
CA ASP A 64 -9.11 1.18 1.30
C ASP A 64 -9.53 1.30 -0.17
N ASP A 65 -9.26 2.44 -0.80
CA ASP A 65 -9.65 2.70 -2.19
C ASP A 65 -8.70 2.08 -3.22
N ILE A 66 -7.49 1.76 -2.81
CA ILE A 66 -6.41 1.30 -3.70
C ILE A 66 -5.97 -0.14 -3.42
N VAL A 67 -6.67 -0.84 -2.52
CA VAL A 67 -6.39 -2.24 -2.19
C VAL A 67 -7.66 -3.07 -2.34
N CYS A 68 -7.54 -4.35 -2.67
CA CYS A 68 -8.68 -5.25 -2.73
C CYS A 68 -8.91 -6.02 -1.43
N GLU A 69 -7.94 -6.07 -0.53
CA GLU A 69 -8.07 -6.81 0.72
C GLU A 69 -7.18 -6.27 1.83
N LEU A 70 -7.74 -6.23 3.06
CA LEU A 70 -7.06 -6.09 4.34
C LEU A 70 -7.44 -7.28 5.22
N LYS A 71 -6.59 -8.33 5.26
CA LYS A 71 -6.91 -9.59 5.93
C LYS A 71 -5.93 -9.91 7.05
N TYR A 72 -6.48 -10.26 8.23
CA TYR A 72 -5.68 -10.78 9.35
C TYR A 72 -5.15 -12.18 9.03
N GLY A 73 -3.95 -12.51 9.54
CA GLY A 73 -3.35 -13.83 9.40
C GLY A 73 -3.89 -14.85 10.39
N THR A 74 -3.29 -16.04 10.35
CA THR A 74 -3.70 -17.18 11.19
C THR A 74 -3.45 -16.93 12.68
N SER A 75 -4.37 -17.40 13.51
CA SER A 75 -4.24 -17.43 14.97
C SER A 75 -3.65 -18.77 15.49
N GLU A 76 -3.41 -19.72 14.60
CA GLU A 76 -2.89 -21.04 14.98
C GLU A 76 -1.43 -20.95 15.44
N LYS A 77 -1.06 -21.84 16.36
CA LYS A 77 0.30 -21.90 16.86
C LYS A 77 1.24 -22.51 15.84
N SER A 78 2.29 -21.80 15.53
CA SER A 78 3.37 -22.29 14.68
C SER A 78 4.31 -23.23 15.44
N SER A 79 4.99 -24.10 14.70
CA SER A 79 6.00 -25.04 15.22
C SER A 79 7.39 -24.76 14.62
N SER A 80 8.42 -25.44 15.12
CA SER A 80 9.79 -25.33 14.57
C SER A 80 9.96 -26.03 13.23
N VAL A 81 9.02 -26.90 12.85
CA VAL A 81 9.02 -27.65 11.58
C VAL A 81 7.60 -27.68 11.01
N GLY A 82 7.45 -27.73 9.70
CA GLY A 82 6.15 -27.80 9.04
C GLY A 82 6.25 -27.73 7.51
N LYS A 83 5.10 -27.69 6.86
CA LYS A 83 4.98 -27.70 5.39
C LYS A 83 5.29 -26.33 4.77
N ILE A 84 4.96 -25.23 5.48
CA ILE A 84 5.09 -23.86 4.97
C ILE A 84 5.59 -22.92 6.06
N ALA A 85 6.37 -21.92 5.66
CA ALA A 85 6.85 -20.87 6.58
C ALA A 85 5.69 -19.97 7.04
N VAL A 86 5.73 -19.54 8.31
CA VAL A 86 4.80 -18.57 8.90
C VAL A 86 5.55 -17.30 9.25
N LEU A 87 5.27 -16.23 8.51
CA LEU A 87 5.85 -14.92 8.78
C LEU A 87 5.19 -14.28 9.99
N ARG A 88 6.01 -13.74 10.88
CA ARG A 88 5.60 -13.10 12.14
C ARG A 88 6.12 -11.67 12.19
N MET A 89 5.69 -10.91 13.22
CA MET A 89 6.13 -9.53 13.44
C MET A 89 7.67 -9.35 13.45
N GLY A 90 8.42 -10.35 13.91
CA GLY A 90 9.90 -10.36 13.94
C GLY A 90 10.53 -10.48 12.56
N ASN A 91 9.79 -10.99 11.56
CA ASN A 91 10.27 -11.12 10.19
C ASN A 91 10.13 -9.82 9.38
N ILE A 92 9.37 -8.84 9.87
CA ILE A 92 9.22 -7.54 9.21
C ILE A 92 10.39 -6.64 9.61
N THR A 93 11.23 -6.27 8.66
CA THR A 93 12.40 -5.40 8.89
C THR A 93 12.00 -3.92 9.00
N ASN A 94 12.96 -3.07 9.36
CA ASN A 94 12.75 -1.62 9.46
C ASN A 94 12.91 -0.89 8.12
N VAL A 95 13.17 -1.65 7.04
CA VAL A 95 13.45 -1.10 5.71
C VAL A 95 12.47 -1.63 4.66
N GLY A 96 11.35 -2.21 5.09
CA GLY A 96 10.28 -2.64 4.20
C GLY A 96 10.54 -3.99 3.51
N THR A 97 11.43 -4.82 4.05
CA THR A 97 11.75 -6.16 3.54
C THR A 97 11.41 -7.25 4.56
N ILE A 98 11.41 -8.50 4.14
CA ILE A 98 11.16 -9.66 4.99
C ILE A 98 12.50 -10.32 5.35
N ASP A 99 12.70 -10.62 6.62
CA ASP A 99 13.81 -11.41 7.13
C ASP A 99 13.38 -12.87 7.30
N TYR A 100 13.99 -13.75 6.53
CA TYR A 100 13.73 -15.19 6.55
C TYR A 100 14.69 -15.98 7.47
N SER A 101 15.55 -15.31 8.23
CA SER A 101 16.58 -15.99 9.06
C SER A 101 16.01 -16.76 10.24
N ASN A 102 14.82 -16.39 10.77
CA ASN A 102 14.21 -17.01 11.95
C ASN A 102 12.75 -17.36 11.69
N LEU A 103 12.54 -18.45 10.97
CA LEU A 103 11.21 -18.91 10.57
C LEU A 103 10.63 -19.92 11.56
N VAL A 104 9.32 -19.92 11.61
CA VAL A 104 8.49 -20.98 12.16
C VAL A 104 7.56 -21.50 11.07
N TYR A 105 6.89 -22.62 11.30
CA TYR A 105 6.18 -23.33 10.25
C TYR A 105 4.78 -23.74 10.70
N SER A 106 3.91 -23.97 9.71
CA SER A 106 2.60 -24.62 9.86
C SER A 106 2.51 -25.84 8.96
N SER A 107 1.67 -26.81 9.36
CA SER A 107 1.27 -27.98 8.55
C SER A 107 -0.25 -28.06 8.39
N ASN A 108 -0.98 -27.04 8.80
CA ASN A 108 -2.43 -26.96 8.66
C ASN A 108 -2.78 -26.60 7.21
N ASP A 109 -3.40 -27.52 6.50
CA ASP A 109 -3.72 -27.35 5.09
C ASP A 109 -4.82 -26.27 4.87
N GLU A 110 -5.77 -26.10 5.79
CA GLU A 110 -6.79 -25.03 5.74
C GLU A 110 -6.15 -23.65 5.87
N ASP A 111 -5.19 -23.51 6.81
CA ASP A 111 -4.44 -22.25 6.97
C ASP A 111 -3.57 -21.93 5.75
N ILE A 112 -2.95 -22.97 5.17
CA ILE A 112 -2.14 -22.84 3.96
C ILE A 112 -3.00 -22.33 2.80
N GLU A 113 -4.18 -22.91 2.58
CA GLU A 113 -5.10 -22.44 1.55
C GLU A 113 -5.59 -21.01 1.80
N GLN A 114 -5.93 -20.69 3.05
CA GLN A 114 -6.56 -19.43 3.39
C GLN A 114 -5.59 -18.24 3.49
N TYR A 115 -4.33 -18.47 3.90
CA TYR A 115 -3.38 -17.41 4.24
C TYR A 115 -2.10 -17.41 3.40
N SER A 116 -2.04 -18.20 2.33
CA SER A 116 -0.92 -18.14 1.39
C SER A 116 -0.73 -16.73 0.83
N LEU A 117 0.53 -16.31 0.86
CA LEU A 117 0.93 -15.01 0.31
C LEU A 117 1.20 -15.12 -1.18
N GLU A 118 0.83 -14.06 -1.89
CA GLU A 118 1.14 -13.89 -3.29
C GLU A 118 2.22 -12.81 -3.46
N LYS A 119 2.98 -12.92 -4.54
CA LYS A 119 3.99 -11.90 -4.88
C LYS A 119 3.38 -10.50 -4.88
N ASN A 120 4.05 -9.56 -4.21
CA ASN A 120 3.66 -8.17 -4.04
C ASN A 120 2.54 -7.91 -3.01
N ASP A 121 2.12 -8.90 -2.24
CA ASP A 121 1.37 -8.64 -1.01
C ASP A 121 2.24 -7.84 -0.04
N LEU A 122 1.65 -6.90 0.69
CA LEU A 122 2.32 -6.24 1.80
C LEU A 122 1.84 -6.82 3.13
N LEU A 123 2.75 -6.90 4.08
CA LEU A 123 2.47 -7.34 5.45
C LEU A 123 2.64 -6.17 6.41
N PHE A 124 1.55 -5.82 7.09
CA PHE A 124 1.48 -4.75 8.08
C PHE A 124 1.51 -5.34 9.49
N ASN A 125 2.42 -4.90 10.33
CA ASN A 125 2.56 -5.33 11.71
C ASN A 125 1.57 -4.56 12.62
N ARG A 126 0.39 -5.15 12.86
CA ARG A 126 -0.70 -4.52 13.60
C ARG A 126 -0.48 -4.43 15.11
N THR A 127 0.38 -5.25 15.67
CA THR A 127 0.59 -5.35 17.13
C THR A 127 2.06 -5.48 17.44
N ASN A 128 2.62 -4.50 18.16
CA ASN A 128 4.01 -4.52 18.59
C ASN A 128 4.19 -3.51 19.76
N SER A 129 5.44 -3.29 20.22
CA SER A 129 5.74 -2.14 21.06
C SER A 129 5.38 -0.83 20.35
N SER A 130 5.19 0.24 21.13
CA SER A 130 4.81 1.57 20.61
C SER A 130 5.72 2.09 19.49
N GLU A 131 7.00 1.73 19.53
CA GLU A 131 8.01 2.11 18.53
C GLU A 131 7.89 1.31 17.22
N TRP A 132 7.44 0.05 17.30
CA TRP A 132 7.52 -0.90 16.19
C TRP A 132 6.17 -1.30 15.59
N VAL A 133 5.06 -0.87 16.18
CA VAL A 133 3.74 -1.05 15.57
C VAL A 133 3.69 -0.31 14.22
N GLY A 134 3.08 -0.93 13.23
CA GLY A 134 2.99 -0.35 11.88
C GLY A 134 4.14 -0.69 10.94
N LYS A 135 5.20 -1.42 11.37
CA LYS A 135 6.20 -1.88 10.39
C LYS A 135 5.53 -2.62 9.24
N THR A 136 5.94 -2.28 8.01
CA THR A 136 5.38 -2.87 6.80
C THR A 136 6.49 -3.38 5.91
N ALA A 137 6.28 -4.54 5.27
CA ALA A 137 7.20 -5.10 4.30
C ALA A 137 6.44 -5.70 3.12
N ILE A 138 7.06 -5.66 1.95
CA ILE A 138 6.56 -6.29 0.73
C ILE A 138 7.06 -7.73 0.62
N TYR A 139 6.17 -8.65 0.27
CA TYR A 139 6.50 -10.04 0.00
C TYR A 139 6.88 -10.23 -1.47
N LYS A 140 8.11 -10.66 -1.72
CA LYS A 140 8.68 -10.83 -3.07
C LYS A 140 8.69 -12.28 -3.57
N GLU A 141 8.08 -13.18 -2.78
CA GLU A 141 7.98 -14.61 -3.13
C GLU A 141 9.34 -15.34 -3.12
N GLU A 142 10.27 -14.94 -2.24
CA GLU A 142 11.56 -15.64 -2.09
C GLU A 142 11.36 -17.10 -1.65
N GLN A 143 10.35 -17.38 -0.85
CA GLN A 143 9.87 -18.73 -0.54
C GLN A 143 8.39 -18.71 -0.16
N PRO A 144 7.62 -19.82 -0.40
CA PRO A 144 6.22 -19.91 -0.02
C PRO A 144 6.01 -19.65 1.47
N ALA A 145 5.05 -18.80 1.81
CA ALA A 145 4.76 -18.44 3.19
C ALA A 145 3.28 -18.11 3.42
N ILE A 146 2.84 -18.32 4.67
CA ILE A 146 1.64 -17.74 5.25
C ILE A 146 2.05 -16.73 6.33
N TYR A 147 1.10 -16.07 7.00
CA TYR A 147 1.41 -15.03 7.98
C TYR A 147 0.54 -15.15 9.23
N ALA A 148 1.11 -14.76 10.37
CA ALA A 148 0.48 -14.85 11.69
C ALA A 148 -0.54 -13.72 11.93
N GLY A 149 -1.47 -13.91 12.85
CA GLY A 149 -2.57 -12.99 13.17
C GLY A 149 -2.16 -11.63 13.73
N TYR A 150 -0.88 -11.44 14.08
CA TYR A 150 -0.30 -10.13 14.42
C TYR A 150 0.05 -9.29 13.19
N LEU A 151 -0.11 -9.85 11.99
CA LEU A 151 0.05 -9.16 10.72
C LEU A 151 -1.30 -9.01 10.01
N ILE A 152 -1.42 -7.95 9.21
CA ILE A 152 -2.49 -7.76 8.24
C ILE A 152 -1.86 -7.82 6.85
N ARG A 153 -2.38 -8.68 5.97
CA ARG A 153 -2.08 -8.67 4.55
C ARG A 153 -2.80 -7.50 3.91
N ILE A 154 -2.07 -6.75 3.11
CA ILE A 154 -2.58 -5.70 2.23
C ILE A 154 -2.36 -6.18 0.80
N LYS A 155 -3.43 -6.30 0.01
CA LYS A 155 -3.35 -6.70 -1.40
C LYS A 155 -3.57 -5.48 -2.29
N PRO A 156 -2.49 -4.86 -2.85
CA PRO A 156 -2.60 -3.66 -3.69
C PRO A 156 -3.35 -3.95 -4.99
N LEU A 157 -4.16 -3.00 -5.45
CA LEU A 157 -4.94 -3.13 -6.69
C LEU A 157 -4.62 -2.02 -7.71
N LEU A 158 -4.67 -0.77 -7.30
CA LEU A 158 -4.58 0.43 -8.17
C LEU A 158 -3.29 1.24 -7.96
N ILE A 159 -2.29 0.65 -7.30
CA ILE A 159 -1.04 1.30 -6.95
C ILE A 159 0.12 0.32 -7.14
N SER A 160 1.30 0.82 -7.50
CA SER A 160 2.52 0.00 -7.48
C SER A 160 2.78 -0.51 -6.06
N PRO A 161 2.91 -1.84 -5.87
CA PRO A 161 3.19 -2.41 -4.54
C PRO A 161 4.51 -1.90 -3.94
N ASP A 162 5.54 -1.70 -4.75
CA ASP A 162 6.83 -1.16 -4.32
C ASP A 162 6.71 0.31 -3.89
N TYR A 163 5.92 1.12 -4.62
CA TYR A 163 5.64 2.49 -4.23
C TYR A 163 4.83 2.54 -2.93
N LEU A 164 3.79 1.72 -2.78
CA LEU A 164 3.03 1.63 -1.54
C LEU A 164 3.92 1.24 -0.36
N ASN A 165 4.81 0.25 -0.55
CA ASN A 165 5.81 -0.12 0.46
C ASN A 165 6.73 1.07 0.81
N THR A 166 7.12 1.87 -0.18
CA THR A 166 7.91 3.10 0.02
C THR A 166 7.15 4.10 0.91
N VAL A 167 5.89 4.40 0.60
CA VAL A 167 5.04 5.28 1.41
C VAL A 167 4.90 4.74 2.83
N MET A 168 4.61 3.44 2.99
CA MET A 168 4.43 2.79 4.29
C MET A 168 5.75 2.54 5.06
N ASN A 169 6.87 3.09 4.60
CA ASN A 169 8.14 3.15 5.31
C ASN A 169 8.66 4.59 5.46
N SER A 170 7.89 5.61 5.06
CA SER A 170 8.23 7.03 5.16
C SER A 170 8.10 7.57 6.59
N GLY A 171 8.63 8.78 6.82
CA GLY A 171 8.46 9.53 8.07
C GLY A 171 6.98 9.85 8.31
N TYR A 172 6.31 10.38 7.29
CA TYR A 172 4.87 10.64 7.32
C TYR A 172 4.04 9.46 7.84
N TYR A 173 4.27 8.28 7.29
CA TYR A 173 3.57 7.07 7.71
C TYR A 173 3.87 6.68 9.16
N ARG A 174 5.10 6.85 9.62
CA ARG A 174 5.47 6.57 11.02
C ARG A 174 4.76 7.51 11.99
N ASP A 175 4.69 8.80 11.67
CA ASP A 175 3.95 9.80 12.46
C ASP A 175 2.47 9.44 12.51
N TRP A 176 1.87 9.08 11.37
CA TRP A 176 0.50 8.60 11.31
C TRP A 176 0.27 7.35 12.19
N CYS A 177 1.16 6.36 12.14
CA CYS A 177 1.06 5.18 13.01
C CYS A 177 1.11 5.56 14.49
N TYR A 178 1.97 6.51 14.85
CA TYR A 178 2.08 6.99 16.22
C TYR A 178 0.80 7.68 16.70
N ASP A 179 0.14 8.45 15.85
CA ASP A 179 -1.08 9.18 16.18
C ASP A 179 -2.31 8.27 16.30
N VAL A 180 -2.43 7.25 15.42
CA VAL A 180 -3.63 6.40 15.36
C VAL A 180 -3.57 5.15 16.24
N LYS A 181 -2.37 4.74 16.70
CA LYS A 181 -2.22 3.55 17.53
C LYS A 181 -3.07 3.62 18.80
N THR A 182 -3.47 2.46 19.28
CA THR A 182 -4.07 2.31 20.61
C THR A 182 -3.06 1.64 21.51
N ASP A 183 -2.65 2.34 22.56
CA ASP A 183 -1.67 1.82 23.52
C ASP A 183 -2.34 0.94 24.59
N ALA A 184 -1.69 -0.16 24.94
CA ALA A 184 -1.96 -1.01 26.10
C ALA A 184 -0.66 -1.14 26.92
N VAL A 185 -0.72 -1.80 28.08
CA VAL A 185 0.39 -1.81 29.08
C VAL A 185 1.76 -2.16 28.49
N ASN A 186 1.83 -3.08 27.50
CA ASN A 186 3.11 -3.51 26.90
C ASN A 186 3.08 -3.57 25.39
N GLN A 187 2.01 -3.14 24.75
CA GLN A 187 1.82 -3.26 23.29
C GLN A 187 1.00 -2.09 22.78
N SER A 188 1.22 -1.75 21.52
CA SER A 188 0.37 -0.86 20.74
C SER A 188 -0.29 -1.64 19.61
N ASN A 189 -1.46 -1.20 19.19
CA ASN A 189 -2.24 -1.86 18.15
C ASN A 189 -2.84 -0.85 17.17
N ILE A 190 -2.81 -1.22 15.90
CA ILE A 190 -3.54 -0.55 14.81
C ILE A 190 -4.35 -1.62 14.09
N ASN A 191 -5.67 -1.56 14.14
CA ASN A 191 -6.55 -2.52 13.49
C ASN A 191 -6.75 -2.21 12.00
N ALA A 192 -7.37 -3.13 11.26
CA ALA A 192 -7.61 -2.97 9.83
C ALA A 192 -8.51 -1.76 9.51
N GLN A 193 -9.49 -1.44 10.37
CA GLN A 193 -10.37 -0.29 10.20
C GLN A 193 -9.60 1.05 10.31
N LYS A 194 -8.65 1.17 11.23
CA LYS A 194 -7.77 2.35 11.27
C LYS A 194 -6.84 2.37 10.07
N LEU A 195 -6.26 1.21 9.73
CA LEU A 195 -5.35 1.07 8.60
C LEU A 195 -6.01 1.47 7.28
N SER A 196 -7.28 1.11 7.05
CA SER A 196 -8.04 1.46 5.84
C SER A 196 -8.16 2.99 5.63
N GLN A 197 -8.08 3.77 6.69
CA GLN A 197 -8.20 5.25 6.65
C GLN A 197 -6.87 5.98 6.42
N LEU A 198 -5.75 5.25 6.30
CA LEU A 198 -4.46 5.85 5.97
C LEU A 198 -4.56 6.58 4.62
N MET A 199 -4.20 7.87 4.62
CA MET A 199 -4.13 8.66 3.40
C MET A 199 -2.84 8.34 2.64
N ILE A 200 -2.95 8.07 1.35
CA ILE A 200 -1.83 7.72 0.47
C ILE A 200 -1.74 8.78 -0.65
N PRO A 201 -0.58 9.39 -0.88
CA PRO A 201 -0.35 10.26 -2.04
C PRO A 201 -0.09 9.39 -3.28
N ILE A 202 -0.84 9.60 -4.34
CA ILE A 202 -0.79 8.76 -5.57
C ILE A 202 -0.25 9.58 -6.74
N PRO A 203 1.00 9.35 -7.16
CA PRO A 203 1.54 9.88 -8.42
C PRO A 203 1.02 9.12 -9.63
N PRO A 204 1.21 9.63 -10.85
CA PRO A 204 1.05 8.85 -12.08
C PRO A 204 1.84 7.55 -12.04
N LEU A 205 1.30 6.45 -12.60
CA LEU A 205 1.90 5.12 -12.45
C LEU A 205 3.37 5.06 -12.88
N LYS A 206 3.72 5.70 -14.01
CA LYS A 206 5.12 5.79 -14.47
C LYS A 206 6.02 6.59 -13.52
N GLU A 207 5.46 7.56 -12.82
CA GLU A 207 6.20 8.30 -11.80
C GLU A 207 6.42 7.46 -10.55
N GLN A 208 5.45 6.64 -10.14
CA GLN A 208 5.65 5.65 -9.06
C GLN A 208 6.86 4.75 -9.37
N GLU A 209 6.98 4.26 -10.61
CA GLU A 209 8.13 3.44 -11.05
C GLU A 209 9.45 4.21 -10.96
N ARG A 210 9.48 5.48 -11.42
CA ARG A 210 10.68 6.33 -11.33
C ARG A 210 11.08 6.62 -9.89
N ILE A 211 10.10 6.89 -9.01
CA ILE A 211 10.33 7.12 -7.58
C ILE A 211 10.97 5.88 -6.95
N VAL A 212 10.41 4.69 -7.20
CA VAL A 212 10.95 3.42 -6.68
C VAL A 212 12.39 3.19 -7.17
N ALA A 213 12.64 3.33 -8.48
CA ALA A 213 13.95 3.14 -9.06
C ALA A 213 15.00 4.12 -8.49
N GLU A 214 14.65 5.39 -8.30
CA GLU A 214 15.56 6.38 -7.70
C GLU A 214 15.77 6.11 -6.20
N MET A 215 14.74 5.67 -5.48
CA MET A 215 14.85 5.22 -4.09
C MET A 215 15.84 4.05 -3.95
N ASP A 216 15.72 3.01 -4.77
CA ASP A 216 16.58 1.83 -4.73
C ASP A 216 18.03 2.22 -4.99
N LYS A 217 18.28 3.13 -5.94
CA LYS A 217 19.62 3.67 -6.20
C LYS A 217 20.20 4.38 -4.98
N TRP A 218 19.43 5.27 -4.33
CA TRP A 218 19.90 5.98 -3.14
C TRP A 218 20.13 5.05 -1.96
N ILE A 219 19.24 4.06 -1.75
CA ILE A 219 19.40 3.05 -0.70
C ILE A 219 20.68 2.24 -0.93
N SER A 220 20.95 1.82 -2.17
CA SER A 220 22.18 1.09 -2.53
C SER A 220 23.44 1.90 -2.25
N LEU A 221 23.45 3.20 -2.58
CA LEU A 221 24.58 4.09 -2.27
C LEU A 221 24.78 4.25 -0.76
N ILE A 222 23.69 4.37 0.02
CA ILE A 222 23.76 4.45 1.48
C ILE A 222 24.35 3.17 2.06
N ASP A 223 23.97 2.00 1.55
CA ASP A 223 24.49 0.71 2.04
C ASP A 223 25.99 0.53 1.71
N ILE A 224 26.46 1.03 0.57
CA ILE A 224 27.90 1.09 0.25
C ILE A 224 28.67 1.94 1.27
N VAL A 225 28.15 3.12 1.61
CA VAL A 225 28.76 4.01 2.61
C VAL A 225 28.73 3.40 4.00
N LYS A 226 27.62 2.74 4.38
CA LYS A 226 27.43 2.07 5.67
C LYS A 226 28.45 0.96 5.91
N ASN A 227 28.72 0.16 4.90
CA ASN A 227 29.70 -0.92 4.98
C ASN A 227 31.16 -0.42 5.10
N GLY A 228 31.38 0.87 4.86
CA GLY A 228 32.73 1.51 4.92
C GLY A 228 33.08 2.19 6.25
N LYS A 229 32.14 2.57 7.12
CA LYS A 229 32.41 3.34 8.39
C LYS A 229 31.33 3.17 9.46
N GLY A 230 31.71 2.70 10.64
CA GLY A 230 30.83 2.35 11.76
C GLY A 230 30.02 3.48 12.41
N ASP A 231 30.42 4.76 12.36
CA ASP A 231 29.79 5.89 13.07
C ASP A 231 28.67 6.60 12.28
N LEU A 232 28.38 6.15 11.07
CA LEU A 232 27.44 6.79 10.14
C LEU A 232 25.96 6.38 10.33
N LEU A 233 25.67 5.44 11.21
CA LEU A 233 24.33 4.81 11.33
C LEU A 233 23.19 5.80 11.56
N THR A 234 23.38 6.80 12.43
CA THR A 234 22.34 7.80 12.73
C THR A 234 22.12 8.75 11.54
N VAL A 235 23.21 9.20 10.91
CA VAL A 235 23.14 10.09 9.74
C VAL A 235 22.49 9.37 8.54
N ILE A 236 22.81 8.08 8.35
CA ILE A 236 22.20 7.24 7.32
C ILE A 236 20.69 7.06 7.57
N LYS A 237 20.26 6.81 8.82
CA LYS A 237 18.84 6.69 9.16
C LYS A 237 18.07 7.99 8.83
N GLN A 238 18.65 9.13 9.18
CA GLN A 238 18.07 10.45 8.86
C GLN A 238 18.03 10.71 7.35
N ALA A 239 19.09 10.35 6.62
CA ALA A 239 19.14 10.49 5.16
C ALA A 239 18.07 9.61 4.48
N LYS A 240 17.92 8.35 4.89
CA LYS A 240 16.86 7.46 4.38
C LYS A 240 15.47 8.05 4.60
N SER A 241 15.17 8.53 5.82
CA SER A 241 13.89 9.17 6.11
C SER A 241 13.66 10.38 5.20
N LYS A 242 14.68 11.23 5.04
CA LYS A 242 14.58 12.43 4.18
C LYS A 242 14.34 12.09 2.71
N ILE A 243 14.96 11.04 2.20
CA ILE A 243 14.76 10.58 0.82
C ILE A 243 13.34 10.04 0.62
N LEU A 244 12.83 9.25 1.57
CA LEU A 244 11.46 8.78 1.56
C LEU A 244 10.46 9.94 1.60
N ASP A 245 10.71 10.94 2.44
CA ASP A 245 9.88 12.14 2.51
C ASP A 245 9.90 12.93 1.19
N LEU A 246 11.06 13.09 0.56
CA LEU A 246 11.16 13.74 -0.76
C LEU A 246 10.38 12.97 -1.84
N ALA A 247 10.42 11.63 -1.79
CA ALA A 247 9.70 10.77 -2.74
C ALA A 247 8.20 11.00 -2.66
N ILE A 248 7.62 10.95 -1.45
CA ILE A 248 6.16 11.08 -1.25
C ILE A 248 5.65 12.52 -1.39
N HIS A 249 6.54 13.51 -1.41
CA HIS A 249 6.20 14.91 -1.68
C HIS A 249 6.38 15.30 -3.16
N GLY A 250 6.69 14.35 -4.05
CA GLY A 250 6.94 14.61 -5.48
C GLY A 250 8.20 15.42 -5.77
N LYS A 251 9.15 15.45 -4.83
CA LYS A 251 10.39 16.24 -4.93
C LYS A 251 11.63 15.41 -5.26
N LEU A 252 11.50 14.07 -5.36
CA LEU A 252 12.63 13.18 -5.60
C LEU A 252 12.99 13.07 -7.08
N VAL A 253 11.99 13.05 -7.94
CA VAL A 253 12.16 12.97 -9.41
C VAL A 253 11.45 14.14 -10.09
N PRO A 254 11.94 14.61 -11.27
CA PRO A 254 11.22 15.60 -12.05
C PRO A 254 9.85 15.07 -12.49
N GLN A 255 8.85 15.95 -12.50
CA GLN A 255 7.57 15.66 -13.11
C GLN A 255 7.73 15.53 -14.64
N ASP A 256 7.10 14.53 -15.27
CA ASP A 256 7.10 14.37 -16.72
C ASP A 256 5.70 14.76 -17.22
N PRO A 257 5.58 15.86 -18.03
CA PRO A 257 4.27 16.28 -18.55
C PRO A 257 3.64 15.28 -19.53
N ASN A 258 4.39 14.24 -19.98
CA ASN A 258 3.86 13.17 -20.80
C ASN A 258 3.33 11.98 -19.98
N ASP A 259 3.50 11.98 -18.66
CA ASP A 259 2.90 10.94 -17.80
C ASP A 259 1.38 11.10 -17.81
N GLU A 260 0.68 9.97 -17.86
CA GLU A 260 -0.77 9.96 -17.72
C GLU A 260 -1.16 10.45 -16.31
N PRO A 261 -1.92 11.55 -16.20
CA PRO A 261 -2.37 12.01 -14.89
C PRO A 261 -3.23 10.95 -14.17
N PRO A 262 -3.11 10.79 -12.84
CA PRO A 262 -3.93 9.83 -12.08
C PRO A 262 -5.44 10.02 -12.30
N ILE A 263 -5.87 11.26 -12.56
CA ILE A 263 -7.27 11.59 -12.84
C ILE A 263 -7.80 10.87 -14.07
N GLU A 264 -6.97 10.64 -15.12
CA GLU A 264 -7.38 9.91 -16.32
C GLU A 264 -7.58 8.42 -16.01
N LEU A 265 -6.71 7.82 -15.18
CA LEU A 265 -6.87 6.46 -14.68
C LEU A 265 -8.14 6.34 -13.85
N LEU A 266 -8.38 7.30 -12.95
CA LEU A 266 -9.54 7.32 -12.06
C LEU A 266 -10.84 7.47 -12.84
N LYS A 267 -10.89 8.33 -13.86
CA LYS A 267 -12.04 8.48 -14.77
C LYS A 267 -12.33 7.21 -15.60
N ARG A 268 -11.31 6.42 -15.92
CA ARG A 268 -11.53 5.12 -16.59
C ARG A 268 -12.20 4.10 -15.68
N ILE A 269 -11.95 4.18 -14.38
CA ILE A 269 -12.52 3.27 -13.38
C ILE A 269 -13.92 3.76 -12.97
N ASN A 270 -14.08 5.06 -12.82
CA ASN A 270 -15.33 5.74 -12.50
C ASN A 270 -15.54 6.93 -13.46
N PRO A 271 -16.36 6.77 -14.54
CA PRO A 271 -16.59 7.82 -15.53
C PRO A 271 -17.16 9.13 -14.99
N ASP A 272 -17.85 9.06 -13.83
CA ASP A 272 -18.48 10.22 -13.19
C ASP A 272 -17.54 10.92 -12.20
N PHE A 273 -16.27 10.53 -12.19
CA PHE A 273 -15.27 11.10 -11.31
C PHE A 273 -15.02 12.58 -11.57
N THR A 274 -15.15 13.41 -10.55
CA THR A 274 -14.89 14.86 -10.58
C THR A 274 -13.86 15.21 -9.51
N PRO A 275 -12.74 15.89 -9.85
CA PRO A 275 -11.80 16.39 -8.86
C PRO A 275 -12.48 17.34 -7.87
N CYS A 276 -12.03 17.33 -6.62
CA CYS A 276 -12.50 18.25 -5.60
C CYS A 276 -11.93 19.64 -5.84
N ASP A 277 -12.73 20.68 -5.55
CA ASP A 277 -12.26 22.05 -5.53
C ASP A 277 -11.34 22.33 -4.32
N ASN A 278 -10.20 22.95 -4.58
CA ASN A 278 -9.12 23.23 -3.64
C ASN A 278 -9.21 24.58 -2.96
N GLY A 279 -10.37 25.10 -2.68
CA GLY A 279 -10.56 26.45 -2.12
C GLY A 279 -9.69 26.85 -0.90
N HIS A 280 -8.84 25.94 -0.40
CA HIS A 280 -7.95 26.14 0.75
C HIS A 280 -6.46 25.91 0.49
N TYR A 281 -6.05 25.45 -0.71
CA TYR A 281 -4.64 25.20 -1.02
C TYR A 281 -4.08 26.31 -1.90
N THR A 282 -3.25 27.16 -1.33
CA THR A 282 -2.78 28.39 -1.95
C THR A 282 -1.73 28.21 -3.05
N GLN A 283 -1.18 27.04 -3.29
CA GLN A 283 -0.27 26.74 -4.40
C GLN A 283 -0.14 25.23 -4.59
N LEU A 284 -0.99 24.67 -5.43
CA LEU A 284 -0.71 23.37 -6.04
C LEU A 284 0.17 23.61 -7.27
N PRO A 285 1.23 22.83 -7.54
CA PRO A 285 2.01 22.88 -8.77
C PRO A 285 1.15 22.58 -10.02
N ASP A 286 1.58 23.00 -11.25
CA ASP A 286 0.82 22.81 -12.51
C ASP A 286 0.62 21.31 -12.80
N GLY A 287 -0.65 20.85 -12.93
CA GLY A 287 -1.02 19.42 -13.21
C GLY A 287 -1.83 18.70 -12.12
N TRP A 288 -2.07 19.34 -10.94
CA TRP A 288 -2.75 18.69 -9.82
C TRP A 288 -4.26 18.85 -9.80
N CYS A 289 -4.96 17.84 -9.28
CA CYS A 289 -6.37 17.97 -8.94
C CYS A 289 -6.65 17.34 -7.59
N VAL A 290 -7.52 17.98 -6.83
CA VAL A 290 -8.07 17.42 -5.60
C VAL A 290 -9.32 16.65 -5.90
N VAL A 291 -9.47 15.53 -5.20
CA VAL A 291 -10.53 14.57 -5.48
C VAL A 291 -11.20 14.15 -4.20
N THR A 292 -12.52 13.98 -4.21
CA THR A 292 -13.25 13.34 -3.12
C THR A 292 -13.47 11.87 -3.40
N LEU A 293 -13.59 11.08 -2.32
CA LEU A 293 -13.88 9.65 -2.36
C LEU A 293 -15.25 9.30 -2.97
N LYS A 294 -16.16 10.29 -3.12
CA LYS A 294 -17.46 10.11 -3.76
C LYS A 294 -17.33 10.00 -5.28
N ASP A 295 -16.25 10.50 -5.84
CA ASP A 295 -16.03 10.64 -7.27
C ASP A 295 -15.16 9.50 -7.84
N LEU A 296 -14.70 8.61 -6.97
CA LEU A 296 -13.97 7.36 -7.23
C LEU A 296 -14.89 6.15 -7.09
#